data_cbc628306075b57742bafc2658e183af
#
_entry.id   cbc628306075b57742bafc2658e183af
#
_cell.length_a   1.000
_cell.length_b   1.000
_cell.length_c   1.000
_cell.angle_alpha   90.00
_cell.angle_beta   90.00
_cell.angle_gamma   90.00
#
_symmetry.space_group_name_H-M   'P 1'
#
loop_
_entity.id
_entity.type
_entity.pdbx_description
1 polymer ?
#
loop_
_entity_poly.entity_id
_entity_poly.type
_entity_poly.pdbx_seq_one_letter_code
_entity_poly.pdbx_strand_id
1 'polypeptide(L)'
;GQVLFARCFGQLTIAHPTVPAFSPTYPEIFDLDYGQQFAYTDHWHTDVTFVERPPLGSILRALVIPTFGGDTVWANTVAAYDDLPSYLKALAEQLWVVHTNGSDYAASTVDVSSSTREYAQVFQSTVYETIHPAVQVHPESGERSLLLGGFAQRIKGLSTADSFHTLQLLQSYVTRLENTVRWRWQVGDVAFWDNRSTQHYATADYGDRPRRVQRVTIAGGIPVNIHGQKGEVIRGDSGFYSPSLTPNHSTENSLSHRR
;
A
#
# COMPACT_ATOMS: atom_id res chain seq x y z
N GLY A 1 9.83 -4.33 -20.57
CA GLY A 1 10.49 -3.70 -19.44
C GLY A 1 9.80 -3.94 -18.13
N GLN A 2 9.26 -2.90 -17.47
CA GLN A 2 8.79 -2.94 -16.08
C GLN A 2 7.72 -4.03 -15.82
N VAL A 3 6.70 -4.15 -16.66
CA VAL A 3 5.64 -5.18 -16.54
C VAL A 3 6.23 -6.61 -16.62
N LEU A 4 7.15 -6.86 -17.57
CA LEU A 4 7.78 -8.18 -17.69
C LEU A 4 8.64 -8.51 -16.48
N PHE A 5 9.35 -7.52 -15.94
CA PHE A 5 10.12 -7.69 -14.72
C PHE A 5 9.23 -8.00 -13.51
N ALA A 6 8.13 -7.24 -13.36
CA ALA A 6 7.20 -7.45 -12.27
C ALA A 6 6.54 -8.84 -12.30
N ARG A 7 6.24 -9.37 -13.49
CA ARG A 7 5.68 -10.74 -13.67
C ARG A 7 6.59 -11.86 -13.20
N CYS A 8 7.89 -11.60 -13.03
CA CYS A 8 8.81 -12.58 -12.44
C CYS A 8 8.50 -12.85 -10.96
N PHE A 9 7.78 -11.96 -10.29
CA PHE A 9 7.47 -12.04 -8.86
C PHE A 9 6.02 -12.46 -8.56
N GLY A 10 5.17 -12.54 -9.57
CA GLY A 10 3.79 -12.98 -9.42
C GLY A 10 2.83 -12.39 -10.46
N GLN A 11 1.55 -12.67 -10.28
CA GLN A 11 0.49 -12.06 -11.07
C GLN A 11 0.39 -10.57 -10.72
N LEU A 12 0.04 -9.75 -11.71
CA LEU A 12 -0.07 -8.31 -11.50
C LEU A 12 -1.53 -7.92 -11.22
N THR A 13 -1.71 -6.87 -10.45
CA THR A 13 -2.99 -6.17 -10.36
C THR A 13 -3.19 -5.27 -11.57
N ILE A 14 -4.38 -4.75 -11.79
CA ILE A 14 -4.53 -3.54 -12.61
C ILE A 14 -3.94 -2.34 -11.87
N ALA A 15 -3.75 -1.22 -12.58
CA ALA A 15 -3.06 -0.03 -12.06
C ALA A 15 -3.60 0.48 -10.72
N HIS A 16 -4.93 0.63 -10.62
CA HIS A 16 -5.62 1.11 -9.41
C HIS A 16 -7.10 0.70 -9.44
N PRO A 17 -7.78 0.51 -8.29
CA PRO A 17 -9.19 0.13 -8.27
C PRO A 17 -10.15 1.18 -8.85
N THR A 18 -9.78 2.47 -8.82
CA THR A 18 -10.65 3.58 -9.25
C THR A 18 -10.00 4.51 -10.27
N VAL A 19 -8.67 4.66 -10.23
CA VAL A 19 -7.96 5.56 -11.14
C VAL A 19 -7.61 4.81 -12.42
N PRO A 20 -7.90 5.37 -13.61
CA PRO A 20 -7.58 4.72 -14.88
C PRO A 20 -6.09 4.42 -15.03
N ALA A 21 -5.78 3.33 -15.74
CA ALA A 21 -4.42 2.98 -16.11
C ALA A 21 -3.85 3.98 -17.12
N PHE A 22 -2.52 4.03 -17.20
CA PHE A 22 -1.77 4.84 -18.18
C PHE A 22 -2.23 4.60 -19.63
N SER A 23 -2.54 3.36 -19.96
CA SER A 23 -2.94 2.96 -21.30
C SER A 23 -3.78 1.68 -21.27
N PRO A 24 -4.79 1.53 -22.12
CA PRO A 24 -5.52 0.27 -22.26
C PRO A 24 -4.61 -0.92 -22.63
N THR A 25 -3.49 -0.67 -23.30
CA THR A 25 -2.50 -1.70 -23.69
C THR A 25 -1.70 -2.20 -22.49
N TYR A 26 -1.57 -1.39 -21.45
CA TYR A 26 -0.83 -1.71 -20.23
C TYR A 26 -1.68 -1.37 -19.00
N PRO A 27 -2.74 -2.13 -18.75
CA PRO A 27 -3.69 -1.85 -17.66
C PRO A 27 -3.06 -1.99 -16.26
N GLU A 28 -1.87 -2.57 -16.17
CA GLU A 28 -1.13 -2.75 -14.90
C GLU A 28 -0.30 -1.51 -14.51
N ILE A 29 -0.07 -0.56 -15.46
CA ILE A 29 0.78 0.60 -15.19
C ILE A 29 -0.05 1.74 -14.60
N PHE A 30 0.28 2.12 -13.38
CA PHE A 30 -0.18 3.34 -12.74
C PHE A 30 0.82 4.47 -13.00
N ASP A 31 0.40 5.49 -13.75
CA ASP A 31 1.23 6.64 -14.09
C ASP A 31 0.97 7.78 -13.12
N LEU A 32 1.99 8.22 -12.43
CA LEU A 32 1.96 9.30 -11.47
C LEU A 32 2.73 10.49 -12.06
N ASP A 33 2.02 11.31 -12.83
CA ASP A 33 2.55 12.53 -13.46
C ASP A 33 2.09 13.77 -12.68
N TYR A 34 2.94 14.24 -11.78
CA TYR A 34 2.67 15.38 -10.91
C TYR A 34 2.74 16.74 -11.63
N GLY A 35 3.12 16.78 -12.91
CA GLY A 35 3.01 17.96 -13.76
C GLY A 35 1.62 18.13 -14.39
N GLN A 36 0.83 17.06 -14.45
CA GLN A 36 -0.52 17.05 -15.03
C GLN A 36 -1.61 16.69 -14.00
N GLN A 37 -1.26 15.91 -13.00
CA GLN A 37 -2.19 15.43 -11.96
C GLN A 37 -1.55 15.58 -10.58
N PHE A 38 -2.12 16.44 -9.75
CA PHE A 38 -1.68 16.55 -8.36
C PHE A 38 -2.24 15.38 -7.54
N ALA A 39 -1.49 14.31 -7.47
CA ALA A 39 -1.72 13.25 -6.49
C ALA A 39 -0.70 13.42 -5.36
N TYR A 40 -1.11 14.06 -4.28
CA TYR A 40 -0.27 14.14 -3.09
C TYR A 40 -0.24 12.77 -2.41
N THR A 41 0.93 12.13 -2.43
CA THR A 41 1.23 10.92 -1.68
C THR A 41 2.16 11.24 -0.49
N ASP A 42 2.08 12.48 0.00
CA ASP A 42 2.83 13.04 1.10
C ASP A 42 2.22 12.71 2.48
N HIS A 43 1.82 11.47 2.64
CA HIS A 43 1.39 10.89 3.90
C HIS A 43 1.82 9.42 3.92
N TRP A 44 2.09 8.92 5.12
CA TRP A 44 2.49 7.55 5.32
C TRP A 44 1.37 6.56 4.99
N HIS A 45 1.62 5.64 4.08
CA HIS A 45 0.64 4.63 3.69
C HIS A 45 1.31 3.33 3.21
N THR A 46 0.54 2.26 3.32
CA THR A 46 0.74 1.01 2.59
C THR A 46 -0.22 1.03 1.40
N ASP A 47 0.24 0.63 0.22
CA ASP A 47 -0.55 0.70 -1.01
C ASP A 47 -1.86 -0.10 -0.91
N VAL A 48 -2.97 0.57 -1.26
CA VAL A 48 -4.29 -0.03 -1.58
C VAL A 48 -4.83 -0.97 -0.49
N THR A 49 -4.62 -0.63 0.79
CA THR A 49 -5.10 -1.47 1.90
C THR A 49 -6.60 -1.45 2.12
N PHE A 50 -7.32 -0.60 1.42
CA PHE A 50 -8.79 -0.53 1.48
C PHE A 50 -9.51 -1.63 0.70
N VAL A 51 -8.77 -2.50 -0.04
CA VAL A 51 -9.29 -3.67 -0.74
C VAL A 51 -9.05 -4.96 0.04
N GLU A 52 -9.80 -6.03 -0.29
CA GLU A 52 -9.67 -7.32 0.37
C GLU A 52 -8.26 -7.91 0.29
N ARG A 53 -7.61 -7.75 -0.89
CA ARG A 53 -6.27 -8.28 -1.19
C ARG A 53 -5.35 -7.16 -1.61
N PRO A 54 -4.72 -6.47 -0.65
CA PRO A 54 -3.70 -5.48 -0.95
C PRO A 54 -2.54 -6.11 -1.75
N PRO A 55 -1.83 -5.32 -2.57
CA PRO A 55 -0.64 -5.81 -3.26
C PRO A 55 0.38 -6.42 -2.30
N LEU A 56 1.04 -7.49 -2.73
CA LEU A 56 2.19 -8.01 -1.96
C LEU A 56 3.41 -7.11 -2.09
N GLY A 57 3.57 -6.43 -3.23
CA GLY A 57 4.71 -5.55 -3.48
C GLY A 57 4.44 -4.58 -4.60
N SER A 58 5.22 -3.52 -4.64
CA SER A 58 5.14 -2.45 -5.63
C SER A 58 6.50 -2.19 -6.25
N ILE A 59 6.52 -1.98 -7.56
CA ILE A 59 7.70 -1.63 -8.34
C ILE A 59 7.49 -0.25 -8.93
N LEU A 60 8.28 0.72 -8.50
CA LEU A 60 8.22 2.11 -8.93
C LEU A 60 9.44 2.44 -9.80
N ARG A 61 9.21 3.04 -10.95
CA ARG A 61 10.25 3.49 -11.87
C ARG A 61 10.22 5.01 -12.03
N ALA A 62 11.38 5.66 -11.93
CA ALA A 62 11.57 7.08 -12.12
C ALA A 62 11.71 7.42 -13.61
N LEU A 63 10.87 8.32 -14.12
CA LEU A 63 10.88 8.80 -15.51
C LEU A 63 11.32 10.25 -15.63
N VAL A 64 10.75 11.13 -14.81
CA VAL A 64 11.12 12.54 -14.70
C VAL A 64 11.30 12.84 -13.21
N ILE A 65 12.46 13.33 -12.84
CA ILE A 65 12.81 13.62 -11.46
C ILE A 65 13.27 15.07 -11.37
N PRO A 66 12.77 15.84 -10.41
CA PRO A 66 13.21 17.21 -10.16
C PRO A 66 14.67 17.23 -9.67
N THR A 67 15.35 18.35 -9.85
CA THR A 67 16.76 18.53 -9.44
C THR A 67 16.96 18.44 -7.93
N PHE A 68 15.90 18.68 -7.14
CA PHE A 68 15.88 18.50 -5.69
C PHE A 68 14.47 18.14 -5.21
N GLY A 69 14.37 17.50 -4.07
CA GLY A 69 13.11 17.04 -3.49
C GLY A 69 12.47 15.87 -4.26
N GLY A 70 11.25 15.53 -3.91
CA GLY A 70 10.51 14.44 -4.54
C GLY A 70 11.05 13.05 -4.20
N ASP A 71 11.78 12.94 -3.09
CA ASP A 71 12.30 11.68 -2.58
C ASP A 71 11.16 10.77 -2.13
N THR A 72 11.46 9.49 -1.92
CA THR A 72 10.54 8.57 -1.24
C THR A 72 11.20 8.04 0.02
N VAL A 73 10.41 7.99 1.10
CA VAL A 73 10.84 7.42 2.38
C VAL A 73 10.03 6.16 2.62
N TRP A 74 10.70 5.06 2.96
CA TRP A 74 10.06 3.81 3.39
C TRP A 74 10.29 3.62 4.88
N ALA A 75 9.29 3.06 5.57
CA ALA A 75 9.34 2.67 6.96
C ALA A 75 9.14 1.16 7.08
N ASN A 76 9.96 0.51 7.91
CA ASN A 76 9.85 -0.91 8.22
C ASN A 76 8.79 -1.14 9.31
N THR A 77 7.65 -1.73 8.93
CA THR A 77 6.55 -1.97 9.86
C THR A 77 6.73 -3.23 10.72
N VAL A 78 7.67 -4.11 10.36
CA VAL A 78 8.11 -5.24 11.22
C VAL A 78 8.94 -4.71 12.38
N ALA A 79 9.99 -3.92 12.10
CA ALA A 79 10.79 -3.29 13.13
C ALA A 79 9.93 -2.40 14.06
N ALA A 80 8.97 -1.66 13.49
CA ALA A 80 8.02 -0.87 14.26
C ALA A 80 7.19 -1.71 15.24
N TYR A 81 6.73 -2.91 14.81
CA TYR A 81 6.05 -3.85 15.70
C TYR A 81 7.00 -4.37 16.77
N ASP A 82 8.23 -4.73 16.41
CA ASP A 82 9.22 -5.27 17.36
C ASP A 82 9.61 -4.25 18.45
N ASP A 83 9.62 -2.98 18.11
CA ASP A 83 9.87 -1.86 19.03
C ASP A 83 8.72 -1.56 20.00
N LEU A 84 7.51 -2.11 19.76
CA LEU A 84 6.40 -1.89 20.68
C LEU A 84 6.68 -2.53 22.06
N PRO A 85 6.41 -1.84 23.17
CA PRO A 85 6.35 -2.47 24.47
C PRO A 85 5.33 -3.63 24.51
N SER A 86 5.55 -4.61 25.35
CA SER A 86 4.74 -5.84 25.41
C SER A 86 3.23 -5.59 25.54
N TYR A 87 2.83 -4.60 26.34
CA TYR A 87 1.41 -4.24 26.50
C TYR A 87 0.80 -3.59 25.23
N LEU A 88 1.58 -2.84 24.44
CA LEU A 88 1.12 -2.31 23.15
C LEU A 88 1.10 -3.41 22.07
N LYS A 89 2.02 -4.38 22.09
CA LYS A 89 1.94 -5.56 21.24
C LYS A 89 0.64 -6.32 21.49
N ALA A 90 0.37 -6.65 22.77
CA ALA A 90 -0.84 -7.36 23.18
C ALA A 90 -2.13 -6.60 22.81
N LEU A 91 -2.14 -5.28 22.89
CA LEU A 91 -3.24 -4.45 22.42
C LEU A 91 -3.37 -4.54 20.89
N ALA A 92 -2.30 -4.23 20.16
CA ALA A 92 -2.33 -4.15 18.69
C ALA A 92 -2.74 -5.48 18.02
N GLU A 93 -2.34 -6.61 18.58
CA GLU A 93 -2.68 -7.96 18.09
C GLU A 93 -4.18 -8.29 18.15
N GLN A 94 -4.94 -7.57 19.00
CA GLN A 94 -6.39 -7.76 19.13
C GLN A 94 -7.20 -6.78 18.27
N LEU A 95 -6.56 -5.75 17.72
CA LEU A 95 -7.26 -4.71 16.99
C LEU A 95 -7.59 -5.11 15.56
N TRP A 96 -8.79 -4.76 15.14
CA TRP A 96 -9.27 -4.84 13.78
C TRP A 96 -9.55 -3.43 13.28
N VAL A 97 -8.95 -3.08 12.15
CA VAL A 97 -8.93 -1.71 11.63
C VAL A 97 -9.68 -1.64 10.32
N VAL A 98 -10.58 -0.67 10.19
CA VAL A 98 -11.27 -0.36 8.94
C VAL A 98 -10.37 0.52 8.09
N HIS A 99 -10.01 0.01 6.92
CA HIS A 99 -9.29 0.72 5.88
C HIS A 99 -10.26 1.17 4.80
N THR A 100 -10.17 2.42 4.36
CA THR A 100 -11.05 2.97 3.33
C THR A 100 -10.34 4.01 2.46
N ASN A 101 -10.76 4.12 1.20
CA ASN A 101 -10.43 5.24 0.32
C ASN A 101 -11.49 6.36 0.38
N GLY A 102 -12.54 6.20 1.18
CA GLY A 102 -13.63 7.17 1.30
C GLY A 102 -13.29 8.42 2.11
N SER A 103 -12.22 8.37 2.91
CA SER A 103 -11.66 9.54 3.57
C SER A 103 -10.51 10.05 2.70
N ASP A 104 -10.70 11.20 2.06
CA ASP A 104 -9.63 11.80 1.30
C ASP A 104 -8.65 12.49 2.25
N TYR A 105 -7.50 11.89 2.40
CA TYR A 105 -6.38 12.49 3.11
C TYR A 105 -5.82 13.74 2.38
N ALA A 106 -6.07 13.87 1.07
CA ALA A 106 -5.73 15.07 0.29
C ALA A 106 -6.74 16.20 0.47
N ALA A 107 -7.97 15.93 0.92
CA ALA A 107 -9.00 16.94 1.14
C ALA A 107 -8.80 17.80 2.39
N SER A 108 -7.83 17.51 3.24
CA SER A 108 -7.58 18.25 4.49
C SER A 108 -6.81 19.55 4.30
N THR A 109 -6.37 19.91 3.09
CA THR A 109 -5.70 21.19 2.81
C THR A 109 -6.68 22.21 2.26
N VAL A 110 -6.81 23.35 2.94
CA VAL A 110 -7.81 24.41 2.75
C VAL A 110 -7.71 25.13 1.39
N ASP A 111 -6.65 24.91 0.60
CA ASP A 111 -6.42 25.55 -0.72
C ASP A 111 -6.02 24.49 -1.77
N VAL A 112 -7.00 23.69 -2.20
CA VAL A 112 -6.76 22.60 -3.15
C VAL A 112 -7.06 23.06 -4.57
N SER A 113 -6.13 22.85 -5.52
CA SER A 113 -6.32 23.16 -6.94
C SER A 113 -7.48 22.36 -7.55
N SER A 114 -8.03 22.83 -8.68
CA SER A 114 -9.11 22.12 -9.40
C SER A 114 -8.71 20.70 -9.80
N SER A 115 -7.46 20.50 -10.24
CA SER A 115 -6.92 19.19 -10.62
C SER A 115 -6.80 18.21 -9.45
N THR A 116 -6.46 18.69 -8.24
CA THR A 116 -6.45 17.86 -7.03
C THR A 116 -7.86 17.41 -6.67
N ARG A 117 -8.86 18.29 -6.81
CA ARG A 117 -10.27 17.94 -6.57
C ARG A 117 -10.79 16.90 -7.56
N GLU A 118 -10.45 17.04 -8.84
CA GLU A 118 -10.81 16.06 -9.87
C GLU A 118 -10.17 14.69 -9.59
N TYR A 119 -8.91 14.67 -9.22
CA TYR A 119 -8.23 13.41 -8.82
C TYR A 119 -8.92 12.77 -7.61
N ALA A 120 -9.21 13.54 -6.57
CA ALA A 120 -9.91 13.05 -5.40
C ALA A 120 -11.29 12.46 -5.74
N GLN A 121 -12.06 13.10 -6.64
CA GLN A 121 -13.33 12.57 -7.13
C GLN A 121 -13.17 11.24 -7.85
N VAL A 122 -12.17 11.10 -8.71
CA VAL A 122 -11.86 9.82 -9.39
C VAL A 122 -11.42 8.76 -8.38
N PHE A 123 -10.52 9.12 -7.46
CA PHE A 123 -10.02 8.21 -6.43
C PHE A 123 -11.14 7.67 -5.54
N GLN A 124 -12.14 8.50 -5.22
CA GLN A 124 -13.30 8.16 -4.40
C GLN A 124 -14.54 7.76 -5.21
N SER A 125 -14.42 7.62 -6.53
CA SER A 125 -15.57 7.31 -7.41
C SER A 125 -16.31 6.03 -7.02
N THR A 126 -15.57 5.08 -6.44
CA THR A 126 -16.09 3.91 -5.74
C THR A 126 -15.44 3.84 -4.37
N VAL A 127 -16.27 3.81 -3.33
CA VAL A 127 -15.78 3.68 -1.96
C VAL A 127 -15.63 2.21 -1.60
N TYR A 128 -14.42 1.85 -1.20
CA TYR A 128 -14.06 0.55 -0.64
C TYR A 128 -13.85 0.67 0.87
N GLU A 129 -14.34 -0.29 1.62
CA GLU A 129 -14.05 -0.44 3.05
C GLU A 129 -13.78 -1.90 3.35
N THR A 130 -12.63 -2.17 3.93
CA THR A 130 -12.23 -3.51 4.35
C THR A 130 -11.67 -3.47 5.76
N ILE A 131 -12.05 -4.44 6.58
CA ILE A 131 -11.46 -4.66 7.90
C ILE A 131 -10.22 -5.53 7.73
N HIS A 132 -9.09 -5.07 8.26
CA HIS A 132 -7.86 -5.84 8.37
C HIS A 132 -7.37 -5.90 9.81
N PRO A 133 -6.56 -6.90 10.20
CA PRO A 133 -5.91 -6.89 11.50
C PRO A 133 -4.88 -5.76 11.56
N ALA A 134 -4.76 -5.08 12.70
CA ALA A 134 -3.71 -4.07 12.90
C ALA A 134 -2.31 -4.67 12.89
N VAL A 135 -2.19 -5.94 13.30
CA VAL A 135 -0.96 -6.75 13.19
C VAL A 135 -1.23 -7.91 12.25
N GLN A 136 -0.53 -7.93 11.13
CA GLN A 136 -0.57 -9.05 10.19
C GLN A 136 0.67 -9.94 10.33
N VAL A 137 0.53 -11.22 9.97
CA VAL A 137 1.64 -12.16 9.85
C VAL A 137 2.08 -12.22 8.39
N HIS A 138 3.35 -11.98 8.16
CA HIS A 138 3.94 -12.06 6.81
C HIS A 138 3.92 -13.52 6.33
N PRO A 139 3.32 -13.82 5.16
CA PRO A 139 3.05 -15.21 4.76
C PRO A 139 4.32 -16.02 4.44
N GLU A 140 5.43 -15.39 4.15
CA GLU A 140 6.70 -16.05 3.79
C GLU A 140 7.68 -16.09 4.96
N SER A 141 7.88 -14.96 5.67
CA SER A 141 8.85 -14.89 6.77
C SER A 141 8.26 -15.27 8.15
N GLY A 142 6.93 -15.21 8.30
CA GLY A 142 6.25 -15.40 9.60
C GLY A 142 6.39 -14.22 10.55
N GLU A 143 7.08 -13.16 10.17
CA GLU A 143 7.24 -11.95 10.98
C GLU A 143 5.90 -11.20 11.14
N ARG A 144 5.77 -10.47 12.22
CA ARG A 144 4.61 -9.63 12.50
C ARG A 144 4.89 -8.20 12.06
N SER A 145 3.93 -7.57 11.39
CA SER A 145 4.04 -6.20 10.93
C SER A 145 2.79 -5.39 11.25
N LEU A 146 2.94 -4.07 11.45
CA LEU A 146 1.82 -3.16 11.66
C LEU A 146 1.19 -2.78 10.31
N LEU A 147 -0.06 -3.16 10.09
CA LEU A 147 -0.85 -2.79 8.92
C LEU A 147 -1.70 -1.56 9.23
N LEU A 148 -1.12 -0.39 9.06
CA LEU A 148 -1.66 0.93 9.41
C LEU A 148 -1.48 1.91 8.23
N GLY A 149 -1.39 3.19 8.53
CA GLY A 149 -1.16 4.27 7.58
C GLY A 149 -2.42 5.00 7.18
N GLY A 150 -2.36 5.85 6.16
CA GLY A 150 -3.39 6.82 5.82
C GLY A 150 -4.77 6.24 5.51
N PHE A 151 -4.86 5.00 5.04
CA PHE A 151 -6.15 4.34 4.80
C PHE A 151 -6.77 3.72 6.05
N ALA A 152 -6.01 3.53 7.13
CA ALA A 152 -6.49 3.02 8.42
C ALA A 152 -7.23 4.14 9.18
N GLN A 153 -8.57 4.10 9.18
CA GLN A 153 -9.37 5.25 9.64
C GLN A 153 -10.03 5.03 11.00
N ARG A 154 -10.41 3.82 11.33
CA ARG A 154 -11.08 3.54 12.61
C ARG A 154 -10.84 2.11 13.07
N ILE A 155 -10.89 1.90 14.37
CA ILE A 155 -10.76 0.59 14.99
C ILE A 155 -12.18 0.06 15.29
N LYS A 156 -12.46 -1.19 14.90
CA LYS A 156 -13.75 -1.85 15.14
C LYS A 156 -14.03 -1.91 16.64
N GLY A 157 -15.17 -1.39 17.04
CA GLY A 157 -15.62 -1.39 18.43
C GLY A 157 -15.13 -0.20 19.28
N LEU A 158 -14.30 0.69 18.75
CA LEU A 158 -13.89 1.92 19.44
C LEU A 158 -14.63 3.14 18.92
N SER A 159 -14.70 4.19 19.75
CA SER A 159 -15.14 5.51 19.32
C SER A 159 -14.19 6.11 18.29
N THR A 160 -14.64 7.13 17.54
CA THR A 160 -13.78 7.84 16.58
C THR A 160 -12.55 8.45 17.27
N ALA A 161 -12.74 9.05 18.46
CA ALA A 161 -11.65 9.67 19.22
C ALA A 161 -10.65 8.62 19.71
N ASP A 162 -11.11 7.51 20.30
CA ASP A 162 -10.24 6.45 20.78
C ASP A 162 -9.50 5.77 19.61
N SER A 163 -10.19 5.55 18.48
CA SER A 163 -9.57 5.03 17.26
C SER A 163 -8.43 5.93 16.80
N PHE A 164 -8.69 7.24 16.70
CA PHE A 164 -7.70 8.22 16.26
C PHE A 164 -6.46 8.20 17.15
N HIS A 165 -6.62 8.31 18.47
CA HIS A 165 -5.48 8.34 19.39
C HIS A 165 -4.71 7.03 19.42
N THR A 166 -5.39 5.90 19.34
CA THR A 166 -4.75 4.58 19.30
C THR A 166 -3.96 4.38 18.00
N LEU A 167 -4.54 4.71 16.85
CA LEU A 167 -3.86 4.63 15.56
C LEU A 167 -2.65 5.57 15.52
N GLN A 168 -2.77 6.82 16.02
CA GLN A 168 -1.66 7.76 16.11
C GLN A 168 -0.53 7.23 17.01
N LEU A 169 -0.85 6.65 18.15
CA LEU A 169 0.14 6.04 19.04
C LEU A 169 0.93 4.94 18.31
N LEU A 170 0.24 3.99 17.68
CA LEU A 170 0.90 2.89 16.96
C LEU A 170 1.67 3.40 15.73
N GLN A 171 1.13 4.37 14.99
CA GLN A 171 1.78 4.96 13.82
C GLN A 171 3.08 5.71 14.21
N SER A 172 3.16 6.27 15.40
CA SER A 172 4.37 6.95 15.89
C SER A 172 5.58 6.02 16.01
N TYR A 173 5.38 4.72 16.15
CA TYR A 173 6.44 3.71 16.12
C TYR A 173 6.88 3.40 14.69
N VAL A 174 5.96 3.40 13.74
CA VAL A 174 6.28 3.18 12.31
C VAL A 174 7.20 4.28 11.78
N THR A 175 6.90 5.53 12.13
CA THR A 175 7.59 6.71 11.57
C THR A 175 8.82 7.16 12.33
N ARG A 176 9.36 6.33 13.25
CA ARG A 176 10.66 6.59 13.88
C ARG A 176 11.75 6.61 12.82
N LEU A 177 12.68 7.53 12.94
CA LEU A 177 13.77 7.70 11.97
C LEU A 177 14.60 6.42 11.82
N GLU A 178 14.81 5.69 12.91
CA GLU A 178 15.57 4.44 12.96
C GLU A 178 14.94 3.34 12.11
N ASN A 179 13.63 3.42 11.88
CA ASN A 179 12.85 2.46 11.08
C ASN A 179 12.70 2.89 9.62
N THR A 180 13.33 4.01 9.21
CA THR A 180 13.11 4.59 7.89
C THR A 180 14.36 4.59 7.02
N VAL A 181 14.13 4.52 5.71
CA VAL A 181 15.15 4.78 4.68
C VAL A 181 14.60 5.80 3.69
N ARG A 182 15.40 6.84 3.38
CA ARG A 182 15.08 7.86 2.38
C ARG A 182 15.87 7.62 1.11
N TRP A 183 15.18 7.58 -0.03
CA TRP A 183 15.77 7.40 -1.34
C TRP A 183 15.65 8.69 -2.15
N ARG A 184 16.79 9.20 -2.61
CA ARG A 184 16.87 10.30 -3.57
C ARG A 184 16.90 9.71 -4.98
N TRP A 185 15.86 9.98 -5.75
CA TRP A 185 15.67 9.44 -7.08
C TRP A 185 16.63 10.02 -8.13
N GLN A 186 17.02 9.16 -9.05
CA GLN A 186 17.61 9.53 -10.35
C GLN A 186 16.73 8.97 -11.46
N VAL A 187 16.74 9.63 -12.63
CA VAL A 187 16.01 9.13 -13.81
C VAL A 187 16.51 7.75 -14.18
N GLY A 188 15.58 6.80 -14.32
CA GLY A 188 15.86 5.40 -14.58
C GLY A 188 15.95 4.50 -13.36
N ASP A 189 16.02 5.05 -12.15
CA ASP A 189 15.95 4.25 -10.92
C ASP A 189 14.67 3.42 -10.86
N VAL A 190 14.80 2.24 -10.26
CA VAL A 190 13.70 1.33 -9.95
C VAL A 190 13.78 0.93 -8.49
N ALA A 191 12.72 1.18 -7.74
CA ALA A 191 12.56 0.66 -6.38
C ALA A 191 11.52 -0.46 -6.37
N PHE A 192 11.82 -1.53 -5.67
CA PHE A 192 10.90 -2.63 -5.39
C PHE A 192 10.82 -2.84 -3.88
N TRP A 193 9.62 -2.80 -3.33
CA TRP A 193 9.41 -3.01 -1.89
C TRP A 193 8.29 -4.00 -1.63
N ASP A 194 8.40 -4.67 -0.49
CA ASP A 194 7.33 -5.51 0.05
C ASP A 194 6.29 -4.62 0.73
N ASN A 195 5.09 -4.61 0.19
CA ASN A 195 3.98 -3.80 0.69
C ASN A 195 3.39 -4.35 2.00
N ARG A 196 3.71 -5.62 2.34
CA ARG A 196 3.20 -6.31 3.54
C ARG A 196 4.01 -5.97 4.80
N SER A 197 5.20 -5.41 4.62
CA SER A 197 6.14 -5.08 5.70
C SER A 197 6.63 -3.64 5.69
N THR A 198 6.06 -2.79 4.82
CA THR A 198 6.48 -1.39 4.70
C THR A 198 5.30 -0.43 4.56
N GLN A 199 5.51 0.79 5.06
CA GLN A 199 4.79 1.99 4.61
C GLN A 199 5.74 2.87 3.83
N HIS A 200 5.20 3.78 3.04
CA HIS A 200 6.00 4.78 2.34
C HIS A 200 5.33 6.15 2.31
N TYR A 201 6.17 7.14 2.01
CA TYR A 201 5.84 8.56 1.97
C TYR A 201 6.62 9.21 0.82
N ALA A 202 5.96 9.90 -0.09
CA ALA A 202 6.62 10.69 -1.12
C ALA A 202 6.70 12.14 -0.67
N THR A 203 7.92 12.70 -0.64
CA THR A 203 8.08 14.10 -0.20
C THR A 203 7.55 15.06 -1.26
N ALA A 204 6.80 16.09 -0.83
CA ALA A 204 6.23 17.13 -1.71
C ALA A 204 7.09 18.40 -1.72
N ASP A 205 8.40 18.28 -1.49
CA ASP A 205 9.36 19.36 -1.29
C ASP A 205 10.04 19.84 -2.57
N TYR A 206 9.46 19.59 -3.75
CA TYR A 206 10.00 19.95 -5.07
C TYR A 206 9.26 21.11 -5.76
N GLY A 207 8.23 21.68 -5.15
CA GLY A 207 7.41 22.77 -5.68
C GLY A 207 6.75 22.39 -7.02
N ASP A 208 6.72 23.33 -7.96
CA ASP A 208 6.05 23.13 -9.28
C ASP A 208 6.90 22.37 -10.30
N ARG A 209 7.99 21.73 -9.88
CA ARG A 209 8.88 21.01 -10.80
C ARG A 209 8.23 19.72 -11.26
N PRO A 210 8.42 19.35 -12.55
CA PRO A 210 7.85 18.11 -13.06
C PRO A 210 8.46 16.90 -12.35
N ARG A 211 7.60 15.98 -11.93
CA ARG A 211 7.96 14.67 -11.37
C ARG A 211 7.02 13.64 -11.96
N ARG A 212 7.57 12.60 -12.59
CA ARG A 212 6.79 11.51 -13.15
C ARG A 212 7.42 10.17 -12.80
N VAL A 213 6.62 9.30 -12.24
CA VAL A 213 7.00 7.93 -11.91
C VAL A 213 5.91 6.96 -12.35
N GLN A 214 6.27 5.72 -12.64
CA GLN A 214 5.32 4.67 -13.00
C GLN A 214 5.39 3.53 -12.00
N ARG A 215 4.24 3.08 -11.53
CA ARG A 215 4.12 1.96 -10.61
C ARG A 215 3.44 0.77 -11.27
N VAL A 216 3.92 -0.43 -10.93
CA VAL A 216 3.27 -1.70 -11.18
C VAL A 216 3.19 -2.44 -9.85
N THR A 217 2.04 -3.03 -9.54
CA THR A 217 1.80 -3.75 -8.29
C THR A 217 1.57 -5.23 -8.55
N ILE A 218 2.06 -6.06 -7.64
CA ILE A 218 1.97 -7.51 -7.68
C ILE A 218 0.83 -7.95 -6.76
N ALA A 219 -0.04 -8.82 -7.25
CA ALA A 219 -1.21 -9.31 -6.53
C ALA A 219 -0.82 -9.98 -5.21
N GLY A 220 -1.51 -9.60 -4.14
CA GLY A 220 -1.29 -10.11 -2.79
C GLY A 220 -2.39 -11.05 -2.30
N GLY A 221 -2.16 -11.63 -1.13
CA GLY A 221 -3.14 -12.41 -0.39
C GLY A 221 -3.99 -11.55 0.54
N ILE A 222 -4.95 -12.17 1.21
CA ILE A 222 -5.73 -11.55 2.28
C ILE A 222 -4.85 -11.49 3.54
N PRO A 223 -4.67 -10.33 4.18
CA PRO A 223 -3.94 -10.21 5.44
C PRO A 223 -4.56 -11.08 6.54
N VAL A 224 -3.73 -11.75 7.30
CA VAL A 224 -4.15 -12.59 8.42
C VAL A 224 -3.52 -12.13 9.73
N ASN A 225 -4.27 -12.24 10.83
CA ASN A 225 -3.73 -11.95 12.17
C ASN A 225 -2.87 -13.09 12.70
N ILE A 226 -2.37 -12.95 13.94
CA ILE A 226 -1.53 -13.93 14.63
C ILE A 226 -2.22 -15.29 14.88
N HIS A 227 -3.54 -15.35 14.70
CA HIS A 227 -4.36 -16.58 14.84
C HIS A 227 -4.80 -17.14 13.48
N GLY A 228 -4.28 -16.62 12.36
CA GLY A 228 -4.67 -17.05 11.02
C GLY A 228 -6.06 -16.56 10.57
N GLN A 229 -6.67 -15.64 11.30
CA GLN A 229 -7.98 -15.09 10.98
C GLN A 229 -7.84 -13.96 9.95
N LYS A 230 -8.78 -13.92 9.00
CA LYS A 230 -8.89 -12.89 7.96
C LYS A 230 -9.88 -11.83 8.38
N GLY A 231 -9.69 -10.62 7.84
CA GLY A 231 -10.70 -9.57 7.92
C GLY A 231 -11.86 -9.80 6.95
N GLU A 232 -12.73 -8.80 6.84
CA GLU A 232 -13.94 -8.85 6.04
C GLU A 232 -14.12 -7.58 5.20
N VAL A 233 -14.69 -7.72 4.00
CA VAL A 233 -15.09 -6.58 3.17
C VAL A 233 -16.40 -6.04 3.73
N ILE A 234 -16.42 -4.72 4.05
CA ILE A 234 -17.63 -4.03 4.48
C ILE A 234 -18.34 -3.43 3.27
N ARG A 235 -17.57 -2.85 2.33
CA ARG A 235 -18.12 -2.13 1.19
C ARG A 235 -17.21 -2.23 -0.04
N GLY A 236 -17.82 -2.37 -1.21
CA GLY A 236 -17.16 -2.40 -2.51
C GLY A 236 -16.63 -3.79 -2.87
N ASP A 237 -16.84 -4.20 -4.12
CA ASP A 237 -16.24 -5.40 -4.69
C ASP A 237 -14.95 -5.04 -5.41
N SER A 238 -13.82 -5.51 -4.88
CA SER A 238 -12.48 -5.28 -5.44
C SER A 238 -11.90 -6.50 -6.15
N GLY A 239 -12.70 -7.53 -6.41
CA GLY A 239 -12.24 -8.78 -7.02
C GLY A 239 -11.60 -8.62 -8.41
N PHE A 240 -12.01 -7.59 -9.15
CA PHE A 240 -11.42 -7.26 -10.46
C PHE A 240 -10.03 -6.60 -10.37
N TYR A 241 -9.71 -5.98 -9.25
CA TYR A 241 -8.44 -5.30 -9.05
C TYR A 241 -7.27 -6.28 -8.85
N SER A 242 -7.46 -7.25 -7.98
CA SER A 242 -6.40 -8.21 -7.61
C SER A 242 -6.88 -9.62 -7.92
N PRO A 243 -6.24 -10.35 -8.86
CA PRO A 243 -6.61 -11.72 -9.15
C PRO A 243 -6.44 -12.61 -7.93
N SER A 244 -7.30 -13.61 -7.80
CA SER A 244 -7.15 -14.65 -6.77
C SER A 244 -5.87 -15.43 -7.03
N LEU A 245 -5.00 -15.50 -6.05
CA LEU A 245 -3.82 -16.37 -6.12
C LEU A 245 -4.33 -17.80 -6.14
N THR A 246 -4.29 -18.45 -7.32
CA THR A 246 -4.47 -19.89 -7.39
C THR A 246 -3.29 -20.55 -6.70
N PRO A 247 -3.50 -21.57 -5.82
CA PRO A 247 -2.40 -22.36 -5.30
C PRO A 247 -1.61 -22.91 -6.48
N ASN A 248 -0.30 -22.68 -6.52
CA ASN A 248 0.55 -23.38 -7.46
C ASN A 248 0.37 -24.88 -7.18
N HIS A 249 -0.32 -25.61 -8.07
CA HIS A 249 -0.21 -27.03 -8.11
C HIS A 249 1.26 -27.35 -8.42
N SER A 250 2.01 -27.68 -7.39
CA SER A 250 3.30 -28.34 -7.54
C SER A 250 3.09 -29.50 -8.52
N THR A 251 3.76 -29.43 -9.66
CA THR A 251 3.87 -30.53 -10.61
C THR A 251 4.52 -31.68 -9.85
N GLU A 252 3.71 -32.61 -9.36
CA GLU A 252 4.18 -33.94 -9.01
C GLU A 252 4.70 -34.58 -10.30
N ASN A 253 6.03 -34.53 -10.47
CA ASN A 253 6.72 -35.35 -11.44
C ASN A 253 6.54 -36.81 -11.03
N SER A 254 5.55 -37.47 -11.61
CA SER A 254 5.47 -38.92 -11.60
C SER A 254 6.61 -39.48 -12.47
N LEU A 255 7.73 -39.73 -11.86
CA LEU A 255 8.74 -40.65 -12.40
C LEU A 255 8.16 -42.07 -12.33
N SER A 256 7.41 -42.46 -13.36
CA SER A 256 7.09 -43.88 -13.57
C SER A 256 8.34 -44.61 -13.99
N HIS A 257 8.91 -45.37 -13.08
CA HIS A 257 9.87 -46.42 -13.42
C HIS A 257 9.22 -47.42 -14.35
N ARG A 258 9.70 -47.45 -15.59
CA ARG A 258 9.52 -48.65 -16.44
C ARG A 258 10.73 -49.56 -16.22
N ARG A 259 10.44 -50.74 -15.76
CA ARG A 259 11.28 -51.93 -15.92
C ARG A 259 11.24 -52.43 -17.35
#